data_8de8ee0ef7ab95d8f6b82116fcc9352a
#
_entry.id   8de8ee0ef7ab95d8f6b82116fcc9352a
#
_cell.length_a   1.000
_cell.length_b   1.000
_cell.length_c   1.000
_cell.angle_alpha   90.00
_cell.angle_beta   90.00
_cell.angle_gamma   90.00
#
_symmetry.space_group_name_H-M   'P 1'
#
loop_
_entity.id
_entity.type
_entity.pdbx_description
1 polymer ?
#
loop_
_entity_poly.entity_id
_entity_poly.type
_entity_poly.pdbx_seq_one_letter_code
_entity_poly.pdbx_strand_id
1 'polypeptide(L)'
;PDFDPSVVESKRNTASQFQFAQRALALVVLATAASLFVFLIWSDTEPPRDGGVPAIATVEYTSHARWGGEERVLGDRLGEGKLHLETGLARLDFLNGATVTLQGPAEFEILSTYKTVLTSGILTASIPESAVGFEVLTPAMDVVDLGTAFGVSVGGDGETDVCVFEGEVEVSLAEVKDTPQLVREGNAVRSRPNADSIDTVDYSTERYEDAWPVTSGVLQATGLMKFVSPGPNFVPGRCEDSERILVFHERSQVLLRSDLKVNVTEPGQYIRVRRRNKQAIAAGHLIRSYLLQLNPIGEFTRGETDGARVIGQITFDRPILGLIGGTTHLIRTDELLGHPLGDYGDTRRGIEPTRPDDLPDSGRDNVALSRDRRTLSLDLSASSAVDQIRVVVAQQP
;
A
#
# COMPACT_ATOMS: atom_id res chain seq x y z
N PRO A 1 50.68 -67.24 -23.27
CA PRO A 1 50.28 -66.54 -22.09
C PRO A 1 48.79 -66.41 -22.10
N ASP A 2 48.13 -67.20 -21.25
CA ASP A 2 46.68 -67.28 -21.14
C ASP A 2 46.13 -66.08 -20.46
N PHE A 3 45.13 -65.49 -21.08
CA PHE A 3 44.40 -64.35 -20.59
C PHE A 3 43.22 -64.92 -19.77
N ASP A 4 43.26 -64.74 -18.45
CA ASP A 4 42.22 -65.22 -17.54
C ASP A 4 41.08 -64.14 -17.47
N PRO A 5 39.86 -64.38 -18.02
CA PRO A 5 38.76 -63.43 -18.03
C PRO A 5 38.12 -63.19 -16.64
N SER A 6 38.38 -64.04 -15.64
CA SER A 6 37.78 -63.92 -14.32
C SER A 6 38.30 -62.72 -13.50
N VAL A 7 39.52 -62.23 -13.82
CA VAL A 7 40.09 -61.05 -13.13
C VAL A 7 39.48 -59.73 -13.57
N VAL A 8 38.93 -59.69 -14.79
CA VAL A 8 38.29 -58.46 -15.32
C VAL A 8 36.89 -58.30 -14.76
N GLU A 9 36.15 -59.37 -14.48
CA GLU A 9 34.80 -59.33 -13.94
C GLU A 9 34.81 -58.95 -12.45
N SER A 10 35.81 -59.39 -11.66
CA SER A 10 35.95 -58.99 -10.25
C SER A 10 36.20 -57.47 -10.06
N LYS A 11 36.96 -56.83 -10.96
CA LYS A 11 37.22 -55.37 -10.90
C LYS A 11 36.07 -54.52 -11.33
N ARG A 12 35.16 -55.01 -12.21
CA ARG A 12 33.96 -54.27 -12.62
C ARG A 12 32.90 -54.24 -11.51
N ASN A 13 32.71 -55.32 -10.78
CA ASN A 13 31.73 -55.39 -9.70
C ASN A 13 32.10 -54.52 -8.50
N THR A 14 33.39 -54.43 -8.15
CA THR A 14 33.82 -53.54 -7.03
C THR A 14 33.71 -52.08 -7.36
N ALA A 15 33.95 -51.65 -8.61
CA ALA A 15 33.78 -50.23 -9.01
C ALA A 15 32.31 -49.80 -9.03
N SER A 16 31.38 -50.70 -9.43
CA SER A 16 29.93 -50.36 -9.43
C SER A 16 29.35 -50.28 -8.03
N GLN A 17 29.78 -51.17 -7.11
CA GLN A 17 29.33 -51.09 -5.71
C GLN A 17 29.85 -49.85 -4.97
N PHE A 18 31.07 -49.40 -5.30
CA PHE A 18 31.64 -48.18 -4.70
C PHE A 18 30.91 -46.92 -5.20
N GLN A 19 30.55 -46.87 -6.47
CA GLN A 19 29.77 -45.76 -7.02
C GLN A 19 28.32 -45.73 -6.49
N PHE A 20 27.73 -46.91 -6.23
CA PHE A 20 26.38 -46.99 -5.64
C PHE A 20 26.39 -46.54 -4.17
N ALA A 21 27.39 -46.93 -3.39
CA ALA A 21 27.58 -46.52 -2.00
C ALA A 21 27.83 -45.00 -1.88
N GLN A 22 28.65 -44.43 -2.79
CA GLN A 22 28.89 -42.99 -2.80
C GLN A 22 27.64 -42.17 -3.19
N ARG A 23 26.82 -42.68 -4.12
CA ARG A 23 25.52 -42.02 -4.49
C ARG A 23 24.48 -42.14 -3.38
N ALA A 24 24.42 -43.27 -2.68
CA ALA A 24 23.54 -43.45 -1.53
C ALA A 24 23.95 -42.55 -0.35
N LEU A 25 25.23 -42.39 -0.08
CA LEU A 25 25.75 -41.49 0.96
C LEU A 25 25.47 -40.01 0.63
N ALA A 26 25.64 -39.61 -0.64
CA ALA A 26 25.35 -38.25 -1.09
C ALA A 26 23.86 -37.92 -0.99
N LEU A 27 22.96 -38.88 -1.26
CA LEU A 27 21.50 -38.68 -1.11
C LEU A 27 21.08 -38.60 0.37
N VAL A 28 21.72 -39.35 1.26
CA VAL A 28 21.45 -39.26 2.71
C VAL A 28 21.94 -37.93 3.28
N VAL A 29 23.12 -37.44 2.87
CA VAL A 29 23.65 -36.15 3.30
C VAL A 29 22.76 -34.97 2.76
N LEU A 30 22.28 -35.08 1.52
CA LEU A 30 21.34 -34.10 0.96
C LEU A 30 19.97 -34.10 1.68
N ALA A 31 19.46 -35.30 2.03
CA ALA A 31 18.20 -35.41 2.76
C ALA A 31 18.31 -34.89 4.20
N THR A 32 19.44 -35.15 4.88
CA THR A 32 19.68 -34.59 6.24
C THR A 32 19.91 -33.08 6.22
N ALA A 33 20.64 -32.55 5.23
CA ALA A 33 20.83 -31.13 5.05
C ALA A 33 19.50 -30.40 4.74
N ALA A 34 18.65 -31.00 3.88
CA ALA A 34 17.32 -30.47 3.60
C ALA A 34 16.40 -30.51 4.83
N SER A 35 16.46 -31.58 5.63
CA SER A 35 15.68 -31.68 6.88
C SER A 35 16.17 -30.70 7.94
N LEU A 36 17.48 -30.46 8.05
CA LEU A 36 18.04 -29.45 8.95
C LEU A 36 17.67 -28.03 8.51
N PHE A 37 17.66 -27.76 7.20
CA PHE A 37 17.27 -26.48 6.64
C PHE A 37 15.78 -26.18 6.84
N VAL A 38 14.92 -27.17 6.66
CA VAL A 38 13.48 -27.06 6.97
C VAL A 38 13.26 -26.90 8.47
N PHE A 39 14.02 -27.60 9.32
CA PHE A 39 13.93 -27.46 10.77
C PHE A 39 14.41 -26.07 11.24
N LEU A 40 15.48 -25.51 10.64
CA LEU A 40 15.98 -24.16 10.94
C LEU A 40 15.00 -23.06 10.48
N ILE A 41 14.30 -23.26 9.36
CA ILE A 41 13.26 -22.32 8.92
C ILE A 41 12.01 -22.40 9.83
N TRP A 42 11.72 -23.58 10.39
CA TRP A 42 10.58 -23.77 11.29
C TRP A 42 10.86 -23.36 12.75
N SER A 43 12.12 -23.33 13.16
CA SER A 43 12.47 -22.99 14.55
C SER A 43 12.56 -21.48 14.82
N ASP A 44 12.57 -20.61 13.78
CA ASP A 44 12.58 -19.16 13.95
C ASP A 44 11.20 -18.49 13.86
N THR A 45 10.14 -19.26 13.62
CA THR A 45 8.78 -18.75 13.84
C THR A 45 8.40 -18.99 15.29
N GLU A 46 8.75 -18.08 16.20
CA GLU A 46 8.05 -18.00 17.49
C GLU A 46 6.55 -17.91 17.18
N PRO A 47 5.71 -18.77 17.79
CA PRO A 47 4.27 -18.59 17.65
C PRO A 47 3.91 -17.20 18.20
N PRO A 48 2.92 -16.52 17.61
CA PRO A 48 2.47 -15.22 18.09
C PRO A 48 2.27 -15.31 19.61
N ARG A 49 2.84 -14.36 20.34
CA ARG A 49 2.75 -14.30 21.82
C ARG A 49 1.29 -14.06 22.18
N ASP A 50 0.55 -15.13 22.38
CA ASP A 50 -0.85 -15.07 22.78
C ASP A 50 -0.91 -14.84 24.29
N GLY A 51 -1.00 -13.57 24.72
CA GLY A 51 -1.02 -13.15 26.12
C GLY A 51 -2.33 -13.49 26.86
N GLY A 52 -3.16 -14.41 26.32
CA GLY A 52 -4.41 -14.82 26.98
C GLY A 52 -5.54 -13.78 26.94
N VAL A 53 -5.28 -12.58 26.41
CA VAL A 53 -6.30 -11.54 26.16
C VAL A 53 -6.91 -11.75 24.80
N PRO A 54 -8.26 -11.66 24.63
CA PRO A 54 -8.88 -11.72 23.33
C PRO A 54 -8.22 -10.69 22.40
N ALA A 55 -7.72 -11.15 21.25
CA ALA A 55 -7.13 -10.23 20.28
C ALA A 55 -8.20 -9.30 19.72
N ILE A 56 -7.86 -8.04 19.56
CA ILE A 56 -8.70 -6.98 18.98
C ILE A 56 -8.09 -6.51 17.66
N ALA A 57 -6.76 -6.42 17.61
CA ALA A 57 -6.02 -6.00 16.44
C ALA A 57 -4.75 -6.82 16.26
N THR A 58 -4.13 -6.74 15.08
CA THR A 58 -2.84 -7.36 14.76
C THR A 58 -1.90 -6.29 14.21
N VAL A 59 -0.61 -6.38 14.57
CA VAL A 59 0.43 -5.54 13.98
C VAL A 59 0.75 -6.06 12.58
N GLU A 60 0.28 -5.38 11.54
CA GLU A 60 0.42 -5.84 10.14
C GLU A 60 1.59 -5.19 9.39
N TYR A 61 2.12 -4.08 9.90
CA TYR A 61 3.27 -3.40 9.32
C TYR A 61 3.96 -2.53 10.34
N THR A 62 5.30 -2.47 10.27
CA THR A 62 6.12 -1.53 11.01
C THR A 62 7.23 -0.97 10.14
N SER A 63 7.56 0.31 10.34
CA SER A 63 8.70 0.95 9.68
C SER A 63 9.44 1.81 10.69
N HIS A 64 10.69 1.46 11.02
CA HIS A 64 11.51 2.14 12.01
C HIS A 64 10.80 2.34 13.37
N ALA A 65 9.85 1.47 13.67
CA ALA A 65 9.08 1.54 14.91
C ALA A 65 9.96 1.23 16.12
N ARG A 66 9.88 2.07 17.14
CA ARG A 66 10.43 1.85 18.48
C ARG A 66 9.30 2.03 19.47
N TRP A 67 9.15 1.03 20.33
CA TRP A 67 8.09 1.01 21.31
C TRP A 67 8.62 1.36 22.70
N GLY A 68 7.91 2.21 23.43
CA GLY A 68 8.16 2.48 24.83
C GLY A 68 7.56 1.39 25.68
N GLY A 69 8.39 0.49 26.20
CA GLY A 69 7.93 -0.64 27.01
C GLY A 69 8.12 -1.98 26.31
N GLU A 70 7.05 -2.74 26.11
CA GLU A 70 7.13 -4.03 25.44
C GLU A 70 7.29 -3.86 23.94
N GLU A 71 8.33 -4.48 23.38
CA GLU A 71 8.57 -4.49 21.92
C GLU A 71 7.44 -5.22 21.20
N ARG A 72 6.97 -4.67 20.07
CA ARG A 72 5.95 -5.25 19.21
C ARG A 72 6.52 -5.54 17.83
N VAL A 73 6.22 -6.72 17.33
CA VAL A 73 6.69 -7.18 16.03
C VAL A 73 5.52 -7.51 15.12
N LEU A 74 5.83 -7.65 13.81
CA LEU A 74 4.86 -8.05 12.80
C LEU A 74 4.17 -9.37 13.20
N GLY A 75 2.85 -9.39 13.15
CA GLY A 75 2.01 -10.53 13.51
C GLY A 75 1.59 -10.58 14.98
N ASP A 76 2.10 -9.69 15.85
CA ASP A 76 1.67 -9.63 17.24
C ASP A 76 0.18 -9.29 17.34
N ARG A 77 -0.51 -10.06 18.17
CA ARG A 77 -1.94 -9.87 18.46
C ARG A 77 -2.09 -8.96 19.67
N LEU A 78 -2.87 -7.91 19.49
CA LEU A 78 -3.10 -6.88 20.50
C LEU A 78 -4.53 -7.02 21.07
N GLY A 79 -4.65 -7.00 22.40
CA GLY A 79 -5.91 -6.83 23.11
C GLY A 79 -6.12 -5.40 23.56
N GLU A 80 -7.01 -5.20 24.54
CA GLU A 80 -7.18 -3.92 25.23
C GLU A 80 -5.89 -3.51 25.91
N GLY A 81 -5.57 -2.20 25.88
CA GLY A 81 -4.41 -1.66 26.55
C GLY A 81 -3.73 -0.51 25.83
N LYS A 82 -2.73 0.04 26.50
CA LYS A 82 -1.96 1.20 26.03
C LYS A 82 -0.78 0.77 25.18
N LEU A 83 -0.54 1.55 24.15
CA LEU A 83 0.58 1.44 23.23
C LEU A 83 1.32 2.79 23.23
N HIS A 84 2.62 2.74 23.42
CA HIS A 84 3.50 3.89 23.30
C HIS A 84 4.46 3.67 22.14
N LEU A 85 4.28 4.41 21.06
CA LEU A 85 5.17 4.38 19.91
C LEU A 85 6.10 5.58 19.96
N GLU A 86 7.38 5.35 20.31
CA GLU A 86 8.37 6.43 20.44
C GLU A 86 8.74 7.05 19.09
N THR A 87 8.91 6.22 18.05
CA THR A 87 9.28 6.65 16.70
C THR A 87 8.77 5.68 15.64
N GLY A 88 8.74 6.15 14.39
CA GLY A 88 8.41 5.32 13.23
C GLY A 88 6.92 5.16 12.99
N LEU A 89 6.56 4.14 12.23
CA LEU A 89 5.19 3.82 11.84
C LEU A 89 4.80 2.43 12.30
N ALA A 90 3.57 2.27 12.75
CA ALA A 90 2.97 0.97 13.05
C ALA A 90 1.53 0.91 12.51
N ARG A 91 1.24 -0.07 11.66
CA ARG A 91 -0.12 -0.33 11.17
C ARG A 91 -0.74 -1.47 11.95
N LEU A 92 -1.94 -1.23 12.44
CA LEU A 92 -2.78 -2.15 13.17
C LEU A 92 -4.03 -2.46 12.34
N ASP A 93 -4.25 -3.73 12.04
CA ASP A 93 -5.48 -4.19 11.40
C ASP A 93 -6.39 -4.79 12.48
N PHE A 94 -7.57 -4.19 12.67
CA PHE A 94 -8.58 -4.60 13.65
C PHE A 94 -9.43 -5.76 13.13
N LEU A 95 -9.96 -6.57 14.03
CA LEU A 95 -10.79 -7.73 13.66
C LEU A 95 -12.09 -7.37 12.95
N ASN A 96 -12.60 -6.14 13.11
CA ASN A 96 -13.77 -5.62 12.38
C ASN A 96 -13.43 -5.15 10.96
N GLY A 97 -12.13 -5.17 10.59
CA GLY A 97 -11.62 -4.72 9.29
C GLY A 97 -11.08 -3.29 9.26
N ALA A 98 -11.22 -2.52 10.34
CA ALA A 98 -10.61 -1.19 10.43
C ALA A 98 -9.08 -1.31 10.37
N THR A 99 -8.46 -0.41 9.61
CA THR A 99 -7.00 -0.27 9.51
C THR A 99 -6.60 1.06 10.14
N VAL A 100 -5.69 1.02 11.10
CA VAL A 100 -5.16 2.20 11.80
C VAL A 100 -3.65 2.22 11.65
N THR A 101 -3.06 3.34 11.22
CA THR A 101 -1.62 3.55 11.23
C THR A 101 -1.28 4.66 12.21
N LEU A 102 -0.40 4.35 13.15
CA LEU A 102 0.18 5.28 14.10
C LEU A 102 1.51 5.79 13.58
N GLN A 103 1.77 7.08 13.79
CA GLN A 103 3.08 7.69 13.57
C GLN A 103 3.60 8.24 14.90
N GLY A 104 4.78 7.75 15.30
CA GLY A 104 5.42 8.16 16.53
C GLY A 104 6.09 9.55 16.47
N PRO A 105 6.18 10.27 17.60
CA PRO A 105 5.76 9.78 18.91
C PRO A 105 4.24 9.78 19.08
N ALA A 106 3.68 8.68 19.63
CA ALA A 106 2.23 8.55 19.81
C ALA A 106 1.89 7.75 21.09
N GLU A 107 0.88 8.24 21.80
CA GLU A 107 0.23 7.56 22.92
C GLU A 107 -1.17 7.12 22.49
N PHE A 108 -1.34 5.83 22.38
CA PHE A 108 -2.56 5.22 21.85
C PHE A 108 -3.08 4.14 22.79
N GLU A 109 -4.40 3.97 22.88
CA GLU A 109 -5.01 2.96 23.71
C GLU A 109 -6.14 2.25 22.95
N ILE A 110 -6.15 0.93 22.97
CA ILE A 110 -7.22 0.10 22.45
C ILE A 110 -8.20 -0.17 23.59
N LEU A 111 -9.44 0.30 23.48
CA LEU A 111 -10.50 0.05 24.47
C LEU A 111 -11.44 -1.10 24.04
N SER A 112 -11.66 -1.24 22.73
CA SER A 112 -12.46 -2.32 22.16
C SER A 112 -12.19 -2.43 20.65
N THR A 113 -12.88 -3.35 19.98
CA THR A 113 -12.82 -3.50 18.51
C THR A 113 -13.30 -2.25 17.76
N TYR A 114 -14.13 -1.40 18.40
CA TYR A 114 -14.70 -0.20 17.79
C TYR A 114 -14.28 1.10 18.47
N LYS A 115 -13.45 1.06 19.51
CA LYS A 115 -13.17 2.24 20.32
C LYS A 115 -11.72 2.32 20.73
N THR A 116 -11.11 3.47 20.47
CA THR A 116 -9.71 3.76 20.73
C THR A 116 -9.52 5.14 21.32
N VAL A 117 -8.36 5.42 21.90
CA VAL A 117 -7.97 6.74 22.40
C VAL A 117 -6.64 7.13 21.78
N LEU A 118 -6.55 8.32 21.23
CA LEU A 118 -5.28 8.94 20.85
C LEU A 118 -5.03 10.13 21.81
N THR A 119 -4.11 9.97 22.74
CA THR A 119 -3.77 11.02 23.71
C THR A 119 -2.78 12.03 23.14
N SER A 120 -1.86 11.58 22.28
CA SER A 120 -0.92 12.42 21.54
C SER A 120 -0.40 11.68 20.30
N GLY A 121 0.07 12.42 19.31
CA GLY A 121 0.66 11.87 18.09
C GLY A 121 -0.26 11.94 16.87
N ILE A 122 0.04 11.12 15.88
CA ILE A 122 -0.68 11.10 14.60
C ILE A 122 -1.24 9.70 14.36
N LEU A 123 -2.50 9.67 13.94
CA LEU A 123 -3.22 8.47 13.54
C LEU A 123 -3.86 8.72 12.18
N THR A 124 -3.77 7.75 11.28
CA THR A 124 -4.65 7.69 10.10
C THR A 124 -5.44 6.39 10.13
N ALA A 125 -6.70 6.46 9.72
CA ALA A 125 -7.61 5.32 9.74
C ALA A 125 -8.30 5.14 8.39
N SER A 126 -8.56 3.89 8.01
CA SER A 126 -9.42 3.50 6.89
C SER A 126 -10.42 2.48 7.41
N ILE A 127 -11.70 2.83 7.34
CA ILE A 127 -12.78 2.10 8.00
C ILE A 127 -13.71 1.52 6.94
N PRO A 128 -13.78 0.19 6.78
CA PRO A 128 -14.70 -0.47 5.88
C PRO A 128 -16.14 -0.44 6.41
N GLU A 129 -17.10 -0.73 5.56
CA GLU A 129 -18.53 -0.77 5.92
C GLU A 129 -18.82 -1.67 7.14
N SER A 130 -18.04 -2.77 7.29
CA SER A 130 -18.14 -3.70 8.44
C SER A 130 -17.72 -3.09 9.77
N ALA A 131 -16.97 -1.97 9.76
CA ALA A 131 -16.41 -1.32 10.94
C ALA A 131 -16.97 0.10 11.19
N VAL A 132 -18.00 0.51 10.44
CA VAL A 132 -18.71 1.80 10.63
C VAL A 132 -19.09 1.98 12.09
N GLY A 133 -18.89 3.18 12.62
CA GLY A 133 -19.05 3.50 14.05
C GLY A 133 -17.75 3.32 14.85
N PHE A 134 -16.60 3.18 14.17
CA PHE A 134 -15.30 3.18 14.84
C PHE A 134 -15.03 4.56 15.48
N GLU A 135 -14.66 4.55 16.76
CA GLU A 135 -14.48 5.75 17.56
C GLU A 135 -12.99 5.99 17.86
N VAL A 136 -12.56 7.23 17.68
CA VAL A 136 -11.26 7.73 18.15
C VAL A 136 -11.52 8.88 19.14
N LEU A 137 -11.30 8.60 20.41
CA LEU A 137 -11.38 9.61 21.46
C LEU A 137 -10.06 10.37 21.54
N THR A 138 -10.13 11.68 21.73
CA THR A 138 -8.98 12.56 21.94
C THR A 138 -9.22 13.51 23.12
N PRO A 139 -8.20 14.23 23.58
CA PRO A 139 -8.37 15.21 24.65
C PRO A 139 -9.35 16.36 24.32
N ALA A 140 -9.55 16.68 23.03
CA ALA A 140 -10.40 17.81 22.62
C ALA A 140 -11.70 17.38 21.95
N MET A 141 -11.69 16.28 21.20
CA MET A 141 -12.83 15.85 20.38
C MET A 141 -12.99 14.33 20.40
N ASP A 142 -14.22 13.86 20.30
CA ASP A 142 -14.58 12.49 19.96
C ASP A 142 -14.90 12.41 18.47
N VAL A 143 -14.28 11.47 17.76
CA VAL A 143 -14.46 11.25 16.32
C VAL A 143 -15.14 9.91 16.12
N VAL A 144 -16.28 9.92 15.42
CA VAL A 144 -17.03 8.70 15.06
C VAL A 144 -17.07 8.56 13.55
N ASP A 145 -16.60 7.44 13.08
CA ASP A 145 -16.56 7.11 11.66
C ASP A 145 -17.92 6.73 11.09
N LEU A 146 -18.19 7.15 9.86
CA LEU A 146 -19.39 6.78 9.08
C LEU A 146 -19.07 5.99 7.80
N GLY A 147 -17.89 5.36 7.71
CA GLY A 147 -17.42 4.62 6.53
C GLY A 147 -16.39 5.42 5.73
N THR A 148 -15.23 5.70 6.32
CA THR A 148 -14.35 6.76 5.87
C THR A 148 -12.87 6.39 5.89
N ALA A 149 -12.08 7.30 5.31
CA ALA A 149 -10.65 7.41 5.59
C ALA A 149 -10.34 8.81 6.13
N PHE A 150 -9.68 8.88 7.27
CA PHE A 150 -9.41 10.14 7.95
C PHE A 150 -8.08 10.12 8.72
N GLY A 151 -7.60 11.30 9.06
CA GLY A 151 -6.45 11.51 9.91
C GLY A 151 -6.83 12.28 11.16
N VAL A 152 -6.21 11.91 12.29
CA VAL A 152 -6.30 12.61 13.58
C VAL A 152 -4.89 12.95 14.04
N SER A 153 -4.66 14.20 14.43
CA SER A 153 -3.39 14.64 14.99
C SER A 153 -3.66 15.31 16.33
N VAL A 154 -2.98 14.86 17.38
CA VAL A 154 -3.09 15.41 18.73
C VAL A 154 -1.74 15.97 19.16
N GLY A 155 -1.67 17.28 19.39
CA GLY A 155 -0.49 17.98 19.88
C GLY A 155 -0.21 17.71 21.35
N GLY A 156 0.98 18.11 21.82
CA GLY A 156 1.38 17.93 23.23
C GLY A 156 0.55 18.75 24.22
N ASP A 157 -0.19 19.76 23.76
CA ASP A 157 -1.15 20.57 24.52
C ASP A 157 -2.60 20.02 24.43
N GLY A 158 -2.80 18.90 23.72
CA GLY A 158 -4.09 18.28 23.49
C GLY A 158 -4.90 18.91 22.36
N GLU A 159 -4.38 19.95 21.65
CA GLU A 159 -5.00 20.44 20.42
C GLU A 159 -5.17 19.30 19.43
N THR A 160 -6.36 19.13 18.93
CA THR A 160 -6.72 18.03 18.02
C THR A 160 -7.13 18.57 16.67
N ASP A 161 -6.51 18.05 15.60
CA ASP A 161 -6.92 18.24 14.21
C ASP A 161 -7.55 16.95 13.67
N VAL A 162 -8.64 17.08 12.95
CA VAL A 162 -9.27 15.97 12.19
C VAL A 162 -9.36 16.36 10.73
N CYS A 163 -8.86 15.49 9.84
CA CYS A 163 -8.83 15.71 8.40
C CYS A 163 -9.50 14.52 7.70
N VAL A 164 -10.53 14.74 6.88
CA VAL A 164 -11.27 13.68 6.19
C VAL A 164 -10.77 13.52 4.77
N PHE A 165 -10.15 12.37 4.47
CA PHE A 165 -9.58 12.05 3.16
C PHE A 165 -10.61 11.46 2.19
N GLU A 166 -11.56 10.64 2.69
CA GLU A 166 -12.62 9.99 1.92
C GLU A 166 -13.84 9.79 2.82
N GLY A 167 -15.04 10.10 2.34
CA GLY A 167 -16.30 9.90 3.06
C GLY A 167 -16.64 10.99 4.08
N GLU A 168 -17.13 10.63 5.28
CA GLU A 168 -17.55 11.58 6.31
C GLU A 168 -17.44 11.03 7.74
N VAL A 169 -17.12 11.88 8.70
CA VAL A 169 -17.07 11.58 10.13
C VAL A 169 -17.96 12.52 10.92
N GLU A 170 -18.46 12.07 12.06
CA GLU A 170 -19.06 12.93 13.09
C GLU A 170 -18.01 13.28 14.13
N VAL A 171 -17.91 14.57 14.49
CA VAL A 171 -17.05 15.07 15.55
C VAL A 171 -17.88 15.78 16.62
N SER A 172 -17.54 15.57 17.89
CA SER A 172 -18.14 16.26 19.03
C SER A 172 -17.05 16.68 20.02
N LEU A 173 -17.29 17.70 20.82
CA LEU A 173 -16.37 18.08 21.89
C LEU A 173 -16.32 16.97 22.95
N ALA A 174 -15.13 16.63 23.45
CA ALA A 174 -14.91 15.51 24.35
C ALA A 174 -15.69 15.60 25.66
N GLU A 175 -15.91 16.81 26.19
CA GLU A 175 -16.56 17.03 27.50
C GLU A 175 -18.03 17.47 27.38
N VAL A 176 -18.49 17.80 26.16
CA VAL A 176 -19.81 18.37 25.93
C VAL A 176 -20.63 17.41 25.08
N LYS A 177 -21.74 16.90 25.64
CA LYS A 177 -22.72 16.16 24.86
C LYS A 177 -23.54 17.10 23.97
N ASP A 178 -22.89 17.68 23.00
CA ASP A 178 -23.52 18.57 22.03
C ASP A 178 -23.91 17.79 20.76
N THR A 179 -24.64 18.45 19.86
CA THR A 179 -24.99 17.85 18.58
C THR A 179 -23.71 17.63 17.75
N PRO A 180 -23.41 16.38 17.31
CA PRO A 180 -22.20 16.13 16.51
C PRO A 180 -22.19 17.00 15.25
N GLN A 181 -20.99 17.49 14.90
CA GLN A 181 -20.73 18.17 13.63
C GLN A 181 -20.29 17.13 12.58
N LEU A 182 -20.95 17.14 11.42
CA LEU A 182 -20.56 16.31 10.28
C LEU A 182 -19.41 16.97 9.50
N VAL A 183 -18.28 16.26 9.38
CA VAL A 183 -17.13 16.68 8.58
C VAL A 183 -17.00 15.75 7.38
N ARG A 184 -16.98 16.31 6.17
CA ARG A 184 -16.97 15.59 4.90
C ARG A 184 -15.59 15.58 4.27
N GLU A 185 -15.41 14.69 3.33
CA GLU A 185 -14.23 14.58 2.46
C GLU A 185 -13.75 15.97 1.99
N GLY A 186 -12.42 16.16 2.06
CA GLY A 186 -11.79 17.41 1.68
C GLY A 186 -11.96 18.56 2.69
N ASN A 187 -12.45 18.27 3.91
CA ASN A 187 -12.54 19.24 4.99
C ASN A 187 -11.72 18.82 6.20
N ALA A 188 -11.37 19.81 7.00
CA ALA A 188 -10.63 19.62 8.24
C ALA A 188 -11.20 20.53 9.34
N VAL A 189 -11.11 20.04 10.59
CA VAL A 189 -11.55 20.77 11.78
C VAL A 189 -10.51 20.68 12.88
N ARG A 190 -10.55 21.63 13.80
CA ARG A 190 -9.65 21.72 14.95
C ARG A 190 -10.42 22.12 16.21
N SER A 191 -9.98 21.57 17.34
CA SER A 191 -10.42 22.04 18.65
C SER A 191 -9.30 21.88 19.69
N ARG A 192 -9.51 22.48 20.87
CA ARG A 192 -8.61 22.36 22.03
C ARG A 192 -9.35 21.77 23.21
N PRO A 193 -8.64 21.16 24.19
CA PRO A 193 -9.26 20.75 25.44
C PRO A 193 -10.00 21.92 26.09
N ASN A 194 -11.19 21.66 26.62
CA ASN A 194 -12.08 22.65 27.25
C ASN A 194 -12.51 23.82 26.33
N ALA A 195 -12.37 23.68 25.00
CA ALA A 195 -12.98 24.64 24.07
C ALA A 195 -14.50 24.46 24.04
N ASP A 196 -15.20 25.52 23.64
CA ASP A 196 -16.66 25.57 23.49
C ASP A 196 -17.09 25.48 22.00
N SER A 197 -16.12 25.31 21.08
CA SER A 197 -16.34 25.21 19.64
C SER A 197 -15.37 24.28 18.94
N ILE A 198 -15.80 23.81 17.78
CA ILE A 198 -14.97 23.10 16.79
C ILE A 198 -14.82 24.02 15.60
N ASP A 199 -13.60 24.42 15.28
CA ASP A 199 -13.30 25.36 14.22
C ASP A 199 -13.00 24.64 12.91
N THR A 200 -13.56 25.12 11.79
CA THR A 200 -13.14 24.68 10.46
C THR A 200 -11.79 25.29 10.13
N VAL A 201 -10.86 24.45 9.64
CA VAL A 201 -9.51 24.86 9.23
C VAL A 201 -9.23 24.47 7.78
N ASP A 202 -8.16 25.01 7.22
CA ASP A 202 -7.73 24.63 5.87
C ASP A 202 -7.40 23.14 5.78
N TYR A 203 -7.92 22.49 4.74
CA TYR A 203 -7.60 21.11 4.45
C TYR A 203 -6.12 20.98 4.09
N SER A 204 -5.36 20.24 4.88
CA SER A 204 -3.96 19.92 4.61
C SER A 204 -3.65 18.49 5.04
N THR A 205 -3.02 17.73 4.14
CA THR A 205 -2.61 16.34 4.38
C THR A 205 -1.13 16.21 4.74
N GLU A 206 -0.37 17.31 4.80
CA GLU A 206 1.08 17.32 5.03
C GLU A 206 1.49 16.57 6.30
N ARG A 207 0.69 16.68 7.37
CA ARG A 207 0.96 15.97 8.64
C ARG A 207 0.85 14.46 8.54
N TYR A 208 0.13 13.97 7.54
CA TYR A 208 -0.21 12.56 7.35
C TYR A 208 0.57 11.90 6.22
N GLU A 209 1.54 12.61 5.61
CA GLU A 209 2.29 12.13 4.43
C GLU A 209 3.02 10.81 4.65
N ASP A 210 3.40 10.49 5.88
CA ASP A 210 4.06 9.22 6.22
C ASP A 210 3.04 8.11 6.55
N ALA A 211 2.02 8.42 7.35
CA ALA A 211 1.07 7.41 7.87
C ALA A 211 -0.02 7.06 6.85
N TRP A 212 -0.56 8.05 6.12
CA TRP A 212 -1.67 7.85 5.19
C TRP A 212 -1.35 6.88 4.04
N PRO A 213 -0.18 6.90 3.39
CA PRO A 213 0.20 5.90 2.40
C PRO A 213 0.07 4.47 2.94
N VAL A 214 0.56 4.23 4.16
CA VAL A 214 0.53 2.90 4.80
C VAL A 214 -0.90 2.45 5.09
N THR A 215 -1.73 3.35 5.63
CA THR A 215 -3.16 3.08 5.86
C THR A 215 -3.90 2.80 4.56
N SER A 216 -3.61 3.56 3.51
CA SER A 216 -4.20 3.34 2.19
C SER A 216 -3.70 2.06 1.51
N GLY A 217 -2.63 1.42 2.03
CA GLY A 217 -2.09 0.15 1.56
C GLY A 217 -0.84 0.25 0.71
N VAL A 218 -0.16 1.39 0.69
CA VAL A 218 1.18 1.55 0.12
C VAL A 218 2.20 1.29 1.22
N LEU A 219 2.82 0.11 1.22
CA LEU A 219 3.79 -0.27 2.24
C LEU A 219 5.16 0.38 2.02
N GLN A 220 5.55 0.56 0.76
CA GLN A 220 6.84 1.10 0.40
C GLN A 220 6.79 1.81 -0.94
N ALA A 221 7.40 2.97 -1.01
CA ALA A 221 7.74 3.66 -2.26
C ALA A 221 9.23 3.99 -2.24
N THR A 222 9.96 3.59 -3.28
CA THR A 222 11.40 3.79 -3.41
C THR A 222 11.73 4.44 -4.75
N GLY A 223 12.91 5.04 -4.83
CA GLY A 223 13.26 5.86 -5.98
C GLY A 223 12.61 7.23 -5.91
N LEU A 224 12.34 7.82 -7.05
CA LEU A 224 11.79 9.18 -7.15
C LEU A 224 10.26 9.13 -7.22
N MET A 225 9.63 8.79 -6.10
CA MET A 225 8.16 8.74 -5.95
C MET A 225 7.69 9.62 -4.80
N LYS A 226 6.54 10.27 -4.97
CA LYS A 226 5.90 11.08 -3.94
C LYS A 226 4.42 10.72 -3.85
N PHE A 227 3.97 10.32 -2.65
CA PHE A 227 2.55 10.16 -2.38
C PHE A 227 1.92 11.55 -2.16
N VAL A 228 0.79 11.78 -2.81
CA VAL A 228 0.03 13.02 -2.71
C VAL A 228 -1.42 12.66 -2.45
N SER A 229 -1.97 13.14 -1.34
CA SER A 229 -3.38 12.95 -1.04
C SER A 229 -4.21 13.93 -1.86
N PRO A 230 -5.16 13.46 -2.69
CA PRO A 230 -6.09 14.34 -3.36
C PRO A 230 -6.89 15.18 -2.37
N GLY A 231 -7.16 16.43 -2.72
CA GLY A 231 -8.00 17.31 -1.95
C GLY A 231 -9.24 17.75 -2.74
N PRO A 232 -10.05 18.63 -2.19
CA PRO A 232 -11.17 19.23 -2.91
C PRO A 232 -10.66 19.92 -4.19
N ASN A 233 -11.39 19.76 -5.30
CA ASN A 233 -11.00 20.27 -6.63
C ASN A 233 -9.72 19.62 -7.19
N PHE A 234 -9.50 18.35 -6.94
CA PHE A 234 -8.35 17.59 -7.45
C PHE A 234 -8.37 17.52 -8.98
N VAL A 235 -7.33 18.05 -9.60
CA VAL A 235 -7.10 18.00 -11.05
C VAL A 235 -5.71 17.41 -11.28
N PRO A 236 -5.58 16.10 -11.53
CA PRO A 236 -4.26 15.45 -11.68
C PRO A 236 -3.37 16.15 -12.68
N GLY A 237 -3.90 16.59 -13.81
CA GLY A 237 -3.17 17.30 -14.86
C GLY A 237 -2.56 18.63 -14.44
N ARG A 238 -2.94 19.20 -13.29
CA ARG A 238 -2.34 20.40 -12.70
C ARG A 238 -1.28 20.10 -11.64
N CYS A 239 -1.15 18.83 -11.25
CA CYS A 239 -0.11 18.41 -10.31
C CYS A 239 1.15 18.09 -11.10
N GLU A 240 2.08 19.03 -11.14
CA GLU A 240 3.32 18.95 -11.92
C GLU A 240 4.51 18.63 -11.02
N ASP A 241 5.36 17.69 -11.45
CA ASP A 241 6.65 17.37 -10.84
C ASP A 241 7.57 16.76 -11.90
N SER A 242 8.72 17.41 -12.16
CA SER A 242 9.68 16.94 -13.16
C SER A 242 10.65 15.88 -12.62
N GLU A 243 10.70 15.68 -11.31
CA GLU A 243 11.69 14.85 -10.64
C GLU A 243 11.08 13.57 -10.05
N ARG A 244 9.75 13.53 -9.85
CA ARG A 244 9.09 12.45 -9.13
C ARG A 244 7.83 11.96 -9.82
N ILE A 245 7.58 10.66 -9.69
CA ILE A 245 6.29 10.07 -10.01
C ILE A 245 5.35 10.35 -8.83
N LEU A 246 4.30 11.10 -9.08
CA LEU A 246 3.26 11.36 -8.09
C LEU A 246 2.35 10.14 -7.97
N VAL A 247 2.02 9.76 -6.74
CA VAL A 247 1.12 8.65 -6.42
C VAL A 247 -0.12 9.22 -5.73
N PHE A 248 -1.27 9.11 -6.37
CA PHE A 248 -2.55 9.53 -5.82
C PHE A 248 -3.37 8.29 -5.44
N HIS A 249 -3.84 8.21 -4.21
CA HIS A 249 -4.93 7.31 -3.86
C HIS A 249 -6.22 7.88 -4.46
N GLU A 250 -6.94 7.08 -5.24
CA GLU A 250 -8.13 7.57 -5.94
C GLU A 250 -9.43 7.12 -5.26
N ARG A 251 -9.56 5.83 -4.99
CA ARG A 251 -10.78 5.30 -4.41
C ARG A 251 -10.55 3.99 -3.67
N SER A 252 -11.24 3.79 -2.56
CA SER A 252 -11.30 2.54 -1.80
C SER A 252 -12.67 1.87 -1.93
N GLN A 253 -12.75 0.61 -1.55
CA GLN A 253 -13.98 -0.17 -1.37
C GLN A 253 -14.90 -0.22 -2.60
N VAL A 254 -14.31 -0.23 -3.80
CA VAL A 254 -15.08 -0.34 -5.04
C VAL A 254 -15.41 -1.81 -5.34
N LEU A 255 -16.67 -2.19 -5.22
CA LEU A 255 -17.12 -3.52 -5.63
C LEU A 255 -17.34 -3.53 -7.16
N LEU A 256 -16.57 -4.34 -7.86
CA LEU A 256 -16.74 -4.53 -9.31
C LEU A 256 -18.04 -5.30 -9.60
N ARG A 257 -19.04 -4.61 -10.12
CA ARG A 257 -20.35 -5.20 -10.51
C ARG A 257 -20.32 -5.88 -11.88
N SER A 258 -19.28 -5.63 -12.66
CA SER A 258 -19.03 -6.23 -13.99
C SER A 258 -17.54 -6.34 -14.23
N ASP A 259 -17.14 -7.14 -15.23
CA ASP A 259 -15.74 -7.29 -15.61
C ASP A 259 -15.12 -5.94 -15.98
N LEU A 260 -14.00 -5.59 -15.35
CA LEU A 260 -13.25 -4.37 -15.58
C LEU A 260 -12.16 -4.62 -16.63
N LYS A 261 -12.25 -3.94 -17.77
CA LYS A 261 -11.21 -4.02 -18.83
C LYS A 261 -9.95 -3.27 -18.41
N VAL A 262 -8.83 -3.97 -18.45
CA VAL A 262 -7.49 -3.46 -18.10
C VAL A 262 -6.49 -3.76 -19.22
N ASN A 263 -5.29 -3.17 -19.14
CA ASN A 263 -4.23 -3.42 -20.11
C ASN A 263 -3.34 -4.60 -19.72
N VAL A 264 -3.12 -4.81 -18.41
CA VAL A 264 -2.21 -5.82 -17.86
C VAL A 264 -2.84 -6.46 -16.62
N THR A 265 -2.80 -7.81 -16.54
CA THR A 265 -3.19 -8.56 -15.33
C THR A 265 -2.09 -9.51 -14.85
N GLU A 266 -1.13 -9.86 -15.71
CA GLU A 266 -0.13 -10.87 -15.42
C GLU A 266 1.20 -10.23 -14.98
N PRO A 267 1.97 -10.89 -14.09
CA PRO A 267 3.34 -10.51 -13.77
C PRO A 267 4.24 -10.51 -15.01
N GLY A 268 5.17 -9.57 -15.08
CA GLY A 268 6.12 -9.48 -16.19
C GLY A 268 6.65 -8.09 -16.42
N GLN A 269 7.52 -7.97 -17.40
CA GLN A 269 8.03 -6.70 -17.88
C GLN A 269 7.28 -6.29 -19.16
N TYR A 270 6.71 -5.10 -19.15
CA TYR A 270 5.84 -4.61 -20.22
C TYR A 270 6.50 -3.44 -20.91
N ILE A 271 7.24 -3.75 -21.97
CA ILE A 271 7.77 -2.79 -22.95
C ILE A 271 6.64 -2.27 -23.85
N ARG A 272 5.47 -2.92 -23.79
CA ARG A 272 4.27 -2.57 -24.54
C ARG A 272 3.01 -2.82 -23.73
N VAL A 273 2.41 -1.77 -23.25
CA VAL A 273 1.01 -1.81 -22.81
C VAL A 273 0.12 -1.69 -24.07
N ARG A 274 -0.23 -2.82 -24.70
CA ARG A 274 -0.95 -2.80 -25.99
C ARG A 274 -2.42 -2.43 -25.83
N ARG A 275 -2.92 -1.57 -26.69
CA ARG A 275 -4.36 -1.26 -26.88
C ARG A 275 -5.24 -2.50 -27.14
N ARG A 276 -4.67 -3.64 -27.56
CA ARG A 276 -5.39 -4.85 -27.97
C ARG A 276 -5.43 -5.96 -26.93
N ASN A 277 -4.83 -5.81 -25.78
CA ASN A 277 -4.92 -6.81 -24.73
C ASN A 277 -6.33 -6.76 -24.13
N LYS A 278 -7.13 -7.77 -24.45
CA LYS A 278 -8.48 -7.99 -23.90
C LYS A 278 -8.35 -8.65 -22.51
N GLN A 279 -7.60 -8.04 -21.61
CA GLN A 279 -7.50 -8.51 -20.24
C GLN A 279 -8.59 -7.84 -19.42
N ALA A 280 -9.07 -8.54 -18.41
CA ALA A 280 -10.10 -8.03 -17.53
C ALA A 280 -9.92 -8.59 -16.11
N ILE A 281 -10.30 -7.79 -15.14
CA ILE A 281 -10.50 -8.22 -13.76
C ILE A 281 -11.97 -8.64 -13.67
N ALA A 282 -12.25 -9.86 -13.18
CA ALA A 282 -13.60 -10.38 -13.07
C ALA A 282 -14.45 -9.56 -12.09
N ALA A 283 -15.75 -9.55 -12.32
CA ALA A 283 -16.73 -9.03 -11.36
C ALA A 283 -16.63 -9.74 -10.00
N GLY A 284 -17.11 -9.07 -8.95
CA GLY A 284 -17.12 -9.59 -7.58
C GLY A 284 -15.88 -9.28 -6.74
N HIS A 285 -14.83 -8.71 -7.33
CA HIS A 285 -13.69 -8.21 -6.56
C HIS A 285 -14.01 -6.89 -5.87
N LEU A 286 -13.64 -6.79 -4.60
CA LEU A 286 -13.52 -5.52 -3.89
C LEU A 286 -12.12 -4.97 -4.17
N ILE A 287 -12.03 -3.72 -4.61
CA ILE A 287 -10.78 -3.14 -5.06
C ILE A 287 -10.58 -1.71 -4.54
N ARG A 288 -9.34 -1.26 -4.62
CA ARG A 288 -8.94 0.15 -4.52
C ARG A 288 -8.07 0.54 -5.69
N SER A 289 -8.03 1.82 -6.01
CA SER A 289 -7.32 2.37 -7.16
C SER A 289 -6.34 3.47 -6.77
N TYR A 290 -5.25 3.52 -7.53
CA TYR A 290 -4.23 4.56 -7.43
C TYR A 290 -3.89 5.05 -8.82
N LEU A 291 -3.69 6.36 -8.96
CA LEU A 291 -3.12 6.96 -10.16
C LEU A 291 -1.65 7.30 -9.90
N LEU A 292 -0.77 6.79 -10.75
CA LEU A 292 0.65 7.13 -10.77
C LEU A 292 0.92 8.02 -11.96
N GLN A 293 1.58 9.16 -11.76
CA GLN A 293 1.71 10.19 -12.77
C GLN A 293 3.12 10.78 -12.82
N LEU A 294 3.68 10.88 -14.02
CA LEU A 294 4.78 11.79 -14.34
C LEU A 294 4.22 12.94 -15.18
N ASN A 295 4.29 14.14 -14.64
CA ASN A 295 3.81 15.36 -15.30
C ASN A 295 4.86 16.47 -15.11
N PRO A 296 5.82 16.61 -16.04
CA PRO A 296 6.89 17.56 -15.91
C PRO A 296 6.39 19.02 -15.91
N ILE A 297 7.08 19.88 -15.16
CA ILE A 297 6.79 21.31 -15.07
C ILE A 297 7.15 22.00 -16.41
N GLY A 298 6.21 22.74 -16.96
CA GLY A 298 6.41 23.57 -18.15
C GLY A 298 6.01 22.90 -19.46
N GLU A 299 6.08 23.68 -20.55
CA GLU A 299 5.82 23.20 -21.91
C GLU A 299 7.13 22.69 -22.54
N PHE A 300 7.21 21.41 -22.79
CA PHE A 300 8.31 20.82 -23.57
C PHE A 300 8.01 20.94 -25.06
N THR A 301 8.91 21.58 -25.81
CA THR A 301 8.79 21.69 -27.27
C THR A 301 9.04 20.31 -27.90
N ARG A 302 8.16 19.87 -28.77
CA ARG A 302 8.26 18.57 -29.44
C ARG A 302 9.59 18.46 -30.18
N GLY A 303 10.50 17.62 -29.67
CA GLY A 303 11.82 17.39 -30.28
C GLY A 303 13.00 17.80 -29.39
N GLU A 304 12.77 18.43 -28.23
CA GLU A 304 13.80 18.57 -27.20
C GLU A 304 13.98 17.21 -26.51
N THR A 305 15.24 16.78 -26.43
CA THR A 305 15.63 15.47 -25.89
C THR A 305 15.59 15.41 -24.35
N ASP A 306 15.22 16.50 -23.70
CA ASP A 306 15.34 16.70 -22.26
C ASP A 306 14.00 16.52 -21.51
N GLY A 307 13.18 15.58 -21.94
CA GLY A 307 12.03 15.14 -21.15
C GLY A 307 12.44 14.57 -19.79
N ALA A 308 11.57 14.69 -18.79
CA ALA A 308 11.80 14.07 -17.50
C ALA A 308 11.79 12.55 -17.64
N ARG A 309 12.82 11.87 -17.12
CA ARG A 309 12.85 10.41 -16.96
C ARG A 309 12.98 10.08 -15.50
N VAL A 310 12.01 9.37 -14.97
CA VAL A 310 11.93 9.08 -13.54
C VAL A 310 11.73 7.59 -13.33
N ILE A 311 12.56 7.02 -12.45
CA ILE A 311 12.49 5.61 -12.04
C ILE A 311 11.99 5.54 -10.62
N GLY A 312 10.97 4.70 -10.39
CA GLY A 312 10.41 4.46 -9.07
C GLY A 312 9.84 3.06 -8.93
N GLN A 313 9.67 2.65 -7.69
CA GLN A 313 9.07 1.37 -7.34
C GLN A 313 8.09 1.56 -6.17
N ILE A 314 6.93 0.95 -6.29
CA ILE A 314 5.90 0.98 -5.25
C ILE A 314 5.46 -0.44 -4.90
N THR A 315 5.32 -0.72 -3.60
CA THR A 315 4.87 -2.01 -3.08
C THR A 315 3.58 -1.83 -2.29
N PHE A 316 2.57 -2.62 -2.64
CA PHE A 316 1.26 -2.62 -2.00
C PHE A 316 1.13 -3.78 -1.00
N ASP A 317 0.26 -3.63 -0.03
CA ASP A 317 -0.07 -4.66 0.98
C ASP A 317 -0.86 -5.84 0.38
N ARG A 318 -1.54 -5.62 -0.76
CA ARG A 318 -2.35 -6.61 -1.46
C ARG A 318 -1.94 -6.73 -2.93
N PRO A 319 -2.30 -7.86 -3.60
CA PRO A 319 -1.96 -8.04 -5.01
C PRO A 319 -2.57 -7.00 -5.93
N ILE A 320 -1.80 -6.53 -6.89
CA ILE A 320 -2.25 -5.75 -8.03
C ILE A 320 -3.03 -6.69 -8.95
N LEU A 321 -4.30 -6.40 -9.17
CA LEU A 321 -5.20 -7.17 -10.05
C LEU A 321 -5.07 -6.74 -11.49
N GLY A 322 -4.73 -5.46 -11.72
CA GLY A 322 -4.54 -4.97 -13.06
C GLY A 322 -3.96 -3.58 -13.16
N LEU A 323 -3.43 -3.27 -14.35
CA LEU A 323 -2.85 -1.97 -14.70
C LEU A 323 -3.59 -1.38 -15.91
N ILE A 324 -3.87 -0.09 -15.83
CA ILE A 324 -4.53 0.68 -16.90
C ILE A 324 -3.60 1.82 -17.30
N GLY A 325 -2.93 1.71 -18.44
CA GLY A 325 -1.98 2.70 -18.96
C GLY A 325 -2.38 3.29 -20.31
N GLY A 326 -3.46 2.83 -20.92
CA GLY A 326 -3.93 3.37 -22.18
C GLY A 326 -4.96 4.50 -21.99
N THR A 327 -4.78 5.67 -22.60
CA THR A 327 -5.65 6.84 -22.46
C THR A 327 -7.15 6.51 -22.55
N THR A 328 -7.58 5.70 -23.54
CA THR A 328 -8.99 5.33 -23.71
C THR A 328 -9.54 4.51 -22.53
N HIS A 329 -8.71 3.65 -21.90
CA HIS A 329 -9.13 2.87 -20.74
C HIS A 329 -9.12 3.74 -19.48
N LEU A 330 -8.15 4.64 -19.33
CA LEU A 330 -8.12 5.62 -18.24
C LEU A 330 -9.39 6.46 -18.21
N ILE A 331 -9.74 7.10 -19.33
CA ILE A 331 -10.95 7.94 -19.46
C ILE A 331 -12.22 7.13 -19.13
N ARG A 332 -12.35 5.90 -19.63
CA ARG A 332 -13.53 5.06 -19.39
C ARG A 332 -13.67 4.60 -17.94
N THR A 333 -12.61 4.62 -17.19
CA THR A 333 -12.59 4.15 -15.81
C THR A 333 -12.55 5.28 -14.79
N ASP A 334 -12.48 6.54 -15.20
CA ASP A 334 -12.43 7.69 -14.29
C ASP A 334 -13.67 7.78 -13.38
N GLU A 335 -14.86 7.58 -13.94
CA GLU A 335 -16.09 7.62 -13.15
C GLU A 335 -16.14 6.51 -12.08
N LEU A 336 -15.63 5.32 -12.39
CA LEU A 336 -15.66 4.18 -11.48
C LEU A 336 -14.50 4.18 -10.49
N LEU A 337 -13.30 4.50 -10.95
CA LEU A 337 -12.03 4.30 -10.23
C LEU A 337 -11.36 5.62 -9.83
N GLY A 338 -11.69 6.72 -10.48
CA GLY A 338 -11.13 8.03 -10.18
C GLY A 338 -11.62 8.59 -8.84
N HIS A 339 -10.85 9.52 -8.28
CA HIS A 339 -11.23 10.24 -7.07
C HIS A 339 -12.58 10.96 -7.26
N PRO A 340 -13.53 10.85 -6.32
CA PRO A 340 -14.90 11.39 -6.49
C PRO A 340 -14.96 12.89 -6.80
N LEU A 341 -14.04 13.66 -6.23
CA LEU A 341 -13.95 15.11 -6.42
C LEU A 341 -12.92 15.50 -7.50
N GLY A 342 -12.46 14.52 -8.32
CA GLY A 342 -11.40 14.73 -9.29
C GLY A 342 -11.93 15.11 -10.68
N ASP A 343 -11.24 16.06 -11.33
CA ASP A 343 -11.42 16.37 -12.75
C ASP A 343 -10.20 15.87 -13.55
N TYR A 344 -10.39 14.81 -14.32
CA TYR A 344 -9.31 14.14 -15.06
C TYR A 344 -9.14 14.67 -16.49
N GLY A 345 -10.13 15.37 -17.01
CA GLY A 345 -10.15 15.83 -18.39
C GLY A 345 -10.15 14.72 -19.44
N ASP A 346 -10.30 15.11 -20.72
CA ASP A 346 -10.35 14.19 -21.87
C ASP A 346 -9.06 14.15 -22.69
N THR A 347 -7.97 14.74 -22.18
CA THR A 347 -6.70 14.85 -22.90
C THR A 347 -5.95 13.51 -22.94
N ARG A 348 -4.97 13.41 -23.86
CA ARG A 348 -4.08 12.25 -23.94
C ARG A 348 -3.18 12.23 -22.70
N ARG A 349 -3.22 11.12 -21.95
CA ARG A 349 -2.54 10.98 -20.64
C ARG A 349 -2.07 9.58 -20.30
N GLY A 350 -2.09 8.66 -21.25
CA GLY A 350 -1.61 7.29 -21.01
C GLY A 350 -0.17 7.12 -21.41
N ILE A 351 0.50 6.15 -20.80
CA ILE A 351 1.89 5.81 -21.06
C ILE A 351 2.13 5.42 -22.52
N GLU A 352 3.33 5.73 -23.02
CA GLU A 352 3.74 5.39 -24.37
C GLU A 352 4.45 4.04 -24.43
N PRO A 353 3.91 3.05 -25.16
CA PRO A 353 4.55 1.75 -25.24
C PRO A 353 5.85 1.83 -26.06
N THR A 354 6.90 1.18 -25.57
CA THR A 354 8.14 0.95 -26.33
C THR A 354 7.85 0.11 -27.59
N ARG A 355 8.42 0.45 -28.73
CA ARG A 355 8.32 -0.30 -29.98
C ARG A 355 9.47 -1.30 -30.11
N PRO A 356 9.34 -2.41 -30.90
CA PRO A 356 10.43 -3.38 -31.07
C PRO A 356 11.74 -2.78 -31.59
N ASP A 357 11.60 -1.75 -32.43
CA ASP A 357 12.72 -1.11 -33.11
C ASP A 357 13.26 0.10 -32.33
N ASP A 358 12.67 0.43 -31.14
CA ASP A 358 13.16 1.48 -30.30
C ASP A 358 14.49 1.04 -29.64
N LEU A 359 15.44 1.93 -29.60
CA LEU A 359 16.71 1.74 -28.88
C LEU A 359 16.42 1.69 -27.35
N PRO A 360 17.31 1.08 -26.53
CA PRO A 360 17.16 1.02 -25.08
C PRO A 360 16.89 2.38 -24.40
N ASP A 361 17.38 3.45 -24.97
CA ASP A 361 17.23 4.83 -24.46
C ASP A 361 16.26 5.67 -25.30
N SER A 362 15.27 5.06 -25.92
CA SER A 362 14.34 5.72 -26.84
C SER A 362 13.34 6.69 -26.18
N GLY A 363 13.44 6.93 -24.86
CA GLY A 363 12.48 7.78 -24.14
C GLY A 363 11.07 7.19 -24.07
N ARG A 364 10.96 5.87 -23.89
CA ARG A 364 9.70 5.13 -23.79
C ARG A 364 9.49 4.57 -22.40
N ASP A 365 8.22 4.46 -22.01
CA ASP A 365 7.83 3.95 -20.72
C ASP A 365 8.06 2.45 -20.59
N ASN A 366 8.51 2.05 -19.41
CA ASN A 366 8.71 0.67 -19.05
C ASN A 366 8.01 0.38 -17.70
N VAL A 367 7.27 -0.71 -17.67
CA VAL A 367 6.49 -1.12 -16.51
C VAL A 367 6.79 -2.57 -16.19
N ALA A 368 7.13 -2.87 -14.94
CA ALA A 368 7.35 -4.24 -14.49
C ALA A 368 6.49 -4.56 -13.26
N LEU A 369 5.69 -5.62 -13.37
CA LEU A 369 4.89 -6.17 -12.28
C LEU A 369 5.56 -7.43 -11.73
N SER A 370 5.84 -7.45 -10.44
CA SER A 370 6.48 -8.57 -9.74
C SER A 370 5.62 -9.85 -9.76
N ARG A 371 6.27 -11.00 -9.50
CA ARG A 371 5.60 -12.32 -9.51
C ARG A 371 4.53 -12.47 -8.43
N ASP A 372 4.75 -11.87 -7.26
CA ASP A 372 3.78 -11.82 -6.17
C ASP A 372 2.66 -10.80 -6.38
N ARG A 373 2.73 -10.05 -7.50
CA ARG A 373 1.79 -8.99 -7.89
C ARG A 373 1.70 -7.83 -6.89
N ARG A 374 2.65 -7.67 -5.99
CA ARG A 374 2.60 -6.58 -5.00
C ARG A 374 3.44 -5.38 -5.37
N THR A 375 4.49 -5.59 -6.17
CA THR A 375 5.44 -4.54 -6.50
C THR A 375 5.35 -4.14 -7.96
N LEU A 376 5.22 -2.85 -8.20
CA LEU A 376 5.24 -2.22 -9.51
C LEU A 376 6.50 -1.36 -9.64
N SER A 377 7.34 -1.66 -10.63
CA SER A 377 8.48 -0.84 -11.01
C SER A 377 8.16 -0.05 -12.27
N LEU A 378 8.46 1.23 -12.27
CA LEU A 378 8.20 2.17 -13.34
C LEU A 378 9.49 2.86 -13.77
N ASP A 379 9.65 3.02 -15.07
CA ASP A 379 10.64 3.87 -15.72
C ASP A 379 9.87 4.70 -16.74
N LEU A 380 9.44 5.88 -16.32
CA LEU A 380 8.58 6.78 -17.11
C LEU A 380 9.40 7.90 -17.73
N SER A 381 9.01 8.30 -18.93
CA SER A 381 9.69 9.35 -19.70
C SER A 381 8.68 10.27 -20.38
N ALA A 382 8.35 11.36 -19.73
CA ALA A 382 7.39 12.35 -20.22
C ALA A 382 8.09 13.54 -20.86
N SER A 383 7.60 13.99 -22.04
CA SER A 383 8.15 15.17 -22.74
C SER A 383 7.10 16.24 -23.06
N SER A 384 5.95 15.88 -23.57
CA SER A 384 4.92 16.83 -24.00
C SER A 384 3.50 16.43 -23.61
N ALA A 385 3.36 15.33 -22.91
CA ALA A 385 2.09 14.82 -22.40
C ALA A 385 2.31 14.24 -21.02
N VAL A 386 1.27 14.25 -20.22
CA VAL A 386 1.23 13.59 -18.92
C VAL A 386 1.23 12.08 -19.11
N ASP A 387 2.13 11.37 -18.45
CA ASP A 387 2.14 9.92 -18.41
C ASP A 387 1.45 9.42 -17.15
N GLN A 388 0.35 8.70 -17.34
CA GLN A 388 -0.45 8.16 -16.26
C GLN A 388 -0.63 6.65 -16.39
N ILE A 389 -0.57 5.98 -15.25
CA ILE A 389 -0.95 4.58 -15.10
C ILE A 389 -1.83 4.43 -13.87
N ARG A 390 -3.01 3.82 -14.03
CA ARG A 390 -3.87 3.46 -12.91
C ARG A 390 -3.59 2.04 -12.47
N VAL A 391 -3.39 1.87 -11.17
CA VAL A 391 -3.14 0.58 -10.51
C VAL A 391 -4.40 0.17 -9.78
N VAL A 392 -4.90 -1.03 -10.08
CA VAL A 392 -6.06 -1.63 -9.42
C VAL A 392 -5.56 -2.71 -8.47
N VAL A 393 -5.75 -2.50 -7.18
CA VAL A 393 -5.25 -3.39 -6.11
C VAL A 393 -6.43 -4.09 -5.45
N ALA A 394 -6.26 -5.35 -5.08
CA ALA A 394 -7.26 -6.08 -4.30
C ALA A 394 -7.48 -5.41 -2.95
N GLN A 395 -8.71 -5.46 -2.46
CA GLN A 395 -9.05 -5.03 -1.09
C GLN A 395 -9.77 -6.17 -0.37
N GLN A 396 -9.55 -6.27 0.93
CA GLN A 396 -10.34 -7.19 1.77
C GLN A 396 -11.73 -6.60 2.03
N PRO A 397 -12.74 -7.45 2.13
CA PRO A 397 -14.08 -7.04 2.57
C PRO A 397 -14.09 -6.49 3.97
#